data_353b78e5742da63369976c7426c36d6d
#
_entry.id   353b78e5742da63369976c7426c36d6d
#
_cell.length_a   1.000
_cell.length_b   1.000
_cell.length_c   1.000
_cell.angle_alpha   90.00
_cell.angle_beta   90.00
_cell.angle_gamma   90.00
#
_symmetry.space_group_name_H-M   'P 1'
#
loop_
_entity.id
_entity.type
_entity.pdbx_description
1 polymer ?
#
loop_
_entity_poly.entity_id
_entity_poly.type
_entity_poly.pdbx_seq_one_letter_code
_entity_poly.pdbx_strand_id
1 'polypeptide(L)'
;LPEGATAGDAKLVEAELRAAVARAPKQKQVQIPGDPPMLQVLEIYMEHAASLRSSDTSKHHATRLLPWAAKYRASQAQEFADHVIRDMSKLIEDPKTKEMKPAYAPATVNRSLACAKKGLTLAWKRRLTHENHGLRIEAVAVNNKREVFLTIREVGDIAQHCSKPAQAAIWAALLTGARRGELFKIRAEHIGTDTITLPASHTKTLRMRVIPIIPALRPWLEYFPLEITVDGAKSAWRRARTRAGMEHVNFHDLRHSCASIMLGLGVDLYTISKILGHSNVSTTQRYAHLQVDAQRAALGKLSNLVAPKRRKK
;
A
#
# COMPACT_ATOMS: atom_id res chain seq x y z
N LEU A 1 16.51 11.87 -6.31
CA LEU A 1 16.93 11.80 -7.71
C LEU A 1 16.05 12.73 -8.53
N PRO A 2 16.56 13.50 -9.50
CA PRO A 2 15.76 14.33 -10.40
C PRO A 2 14.79 13.48 -11.24
N GLU A 3 13.71 14.09 -11.74
CA GLU A 3 12.74 13.41 -12.60
C GLU A 3 13.43 12.90 -13.87
N GLY A 4 13.26 11.61 -14.17
CA GLY A 4 13.87 10.94 -15.31
C GLY A 4 14.99 9.95 -14.94
N ALA A 5 15.37 9.88 -13.68
CA ALA A 5 16.42 8.97 -13.24
C ALA A 5 16.00 7.50 -13.44
N THR A 6 16.85 6.75 -14.11
CA THR A 6 16.67 5.31 -14.37
C THR A 6 17.07 4.46 -13.17
N ALA A 7 16.75 3.17 -13.19
CA ALA A 7 17.24 2.21 -12.18
C ALA A 7 18.79 2.13 -12.17
N GLY A 8 19.45 2.48 -13.27
CA GLY A 8 20.90 2.61 -13.38
C GLY A 8 21.43 3.79 -12.55
N ASP A 9 20.78 4.95 -12.65
CA ASP A 9 21.17 6.16 -11.90
C ASP A 9 20.99 5.94 -10.39
N ALA A 10 19.95 5.19 -9.98
CA ALA A 10 19.75 4.83 -8.58
C ALA A 10 20.88 3.94 -8.04
N LYS A 11 21.41 3.01 -8.85
CA LYS A 11 22.56 2.17 -8.49
C LYS A 11 23.86 2.97 -8.43
N LEU A 12 24.03 3.94 -9.34
CA LEU A 12 25.21 4.82 -9.36
C LEU A 12 25.24 5.69 -8.10
N VAL A 13 24.11 6.33 -7.76
CA VAL A 13 23.98 7.14 -6.54
C VAL A 13 24.15 6.28 -5.27
N GLU A 14 23.65 5.04 -5.28
CA GLU A 14 23.88 4.10 -4.17
C GLU A 14 25.37 3.74 -4.04
N ALA A 15 26.05 3.50 -5.16
CA ALA A 15 27.49 3.22 -5.18
C ALA A 15 28.32 4.45 -4.76
N GLU A 16 27.96 5.64 -5.19
CA GLU A 16 28.60 6.89 -4.78
C GLU A 16 28.39 7.18 -3.29
N LEU A 17 27.18 6.95 -2.77
CA LEU A 17 26.89 7.08 -1.33
C LEU A 17 27.66 6.04 -0.50
N ARG A 18 27.76 4.80 -0.99
CA ARG A 18 28.60 3.77 -0.34
C ARG A 18 30.08 4.16 -0.36
N ALA A 19 30.56 4.71 -1.48
CA ALA A 19 31.92 5.21 -1.60
C ALA A 19 32.17 6.45 -0.73
N ALA A 20 31.20 7.35 -0.62
CA ALA A 20 31.26 8.52 0.26
C ALA A 20 31.26 8.13 1.75
N VAL A 21 30.44 7.13 2.13
CA VAL A 21 30.46 6.55 3.49
C VAL A 21 31.78 5.85 3.78
N ALA A 22 32.35 5.16 2.79
CA ALA A 22 33.67 4.51 2.93
C ALA A 22 34.84 5.54 2.98
N ARG A 23 34.70 6.70 2.35
CA ARG A 23 35.68 7.80 2.34
C ARG A 23 35.50 8.80 3.46
N ALA A 24 34.35 8.80 4.16
CA ALA A 24 34.16 9.65 5.32
C ALA A 24 35.30 9.39 6.31
N PRO A 25 36.00 10.44 6.76
CA PRO A 25 37.08 10.24 7.71
C PRO A 25 36.50 9.52 8.92
N LYS A 26 37.04 8.35 9.24
CA LYS A 26 36.74 7.63 10.47
C LYS A 26 37.15 8.54 11.62
N GLN A 27 36.32 9.52 11.97
CA GLN A 27 36.49 10.23 13.21
C GLN A 27 36.56 9.13 14.28
N LYS A 28 37.64 9.10 15.03
CA LYS A 28 37.75 8.28 16.25
C LYS A 28 36.69 8.81 17.22
N GLN A 29 35.42 8.49 16.93
CA GLN A 29 34.33 8.68 17.87
C GLN A 29 34.63 7.73 19.02
N VAL A 30 34.83 8.29 20.20
CA VAL A 30 34.86 7.52 21.42
C VAL A 30 33.55 6.73 21.45
N GLN A 31 33.64 5.43 21.16
CA GLN A 31 32.48 4.54 21.21
C GLN A 31 32.09 4.43 22.68
N ILE A 32 31.05 5.12 23.07
CA ILE A 32 30.40 4.87 24.35
C ILE A 32 29.77 3.49 24.22
N PRO A 33 30.20 2.48 25.03
CA PRO A 33 29.58 1.18 25.00
C PRO A 33 28.06 1.32 25.18
N GLY A 34 27.27 0.73 24.28
CA GLY A 34 25.83 0.78 24.35
C GLY A 34 25.15 1.95 23.63
N ASP A 35 25.88 2.72 22.82
CA ASP A 35 25.31 3.81 22.00
C ASP A 35 25.88 3.82 20.56
N PRO A 36 25.47 2.90 19.69
CA PRO A 36 25.98 2.80 18.33
C PRO A 36 25.57 3.98 17.46
N PRO A 37 26.36 4.35 16.41
CA PRO A 37 25.96 5.32 15.40
C PRO A 37 24.67 4.88 14.70
N MET A 38 23.84 5.84 14.28
CA MET A 38 22.62 5.53 13.52
C MET A 38 22.91 4.84 12.18
N LEU A 39 24.09 5.04 11.58
CA LEU A 39 24.53 4.26 10.42
C LEU A 39 24.56 2.77 10.71
N GLN A 40 25.19 2.35 11.80
CA GLN A 40 25.24 0.94 12.21
C GLN A 40 23.84 0.40 12.50
N VAL A 41 22.96 1.22 13.08
CA VAL A 41 21.55 0.86 13.30
C VAL A 41 20.83 0.58 11.98
N LEU A 42 21.06 1.42 10.95
CA LEU A 42 20.47 1.20 9.64
C LEU A 42 21.08 0.00 8.90
N GLU A 43 22.37 -0.30 9.08
CA GLU A 43 23.01 -1.52 8.56
C GLU A 43 22.34 -2.77 9.16
N ILE A 44 22.15 -2.81 10.47
CA ILE A 44 21.41 -3.89 11.16
C ILE A 44 20.00 -4.06 10.59
N TYR A 45 19.32 -2.93 10.31
CA TYR A 45 18.01 -2.98 9.68
C TYR A 45 18.08 -3.51 8.24
N MET A 46 19.06 -3.10 7.43
CA MET A 46 19.23 -3.57 6.06
C MET A 46 19.56 -5.05 5.96
N GLU A 47 20.35 -5.59 6.88
CA GLU A 47 20.56 -7.02 7.03
C GLU A 47 19.24 -7.76 7.29
N HIS A 48 18.45 -7.27 8.24
CA HIS A 48 17.12 -7.82 8.53
C HIS A 48 16.19 -7.68 7.31
N ALA A 49 16.21 -6.54 6.62
CA ALA A 49 15.37 -6.29 5.46
C ALA A 49 15.68 -7.24 4.29
N ALA A 50 16.92 -7.73 4.18
CA ALA A 50 17.31 -8.70 3.15
C ALA A 50 16.52 -10.01 3.26
N SER A 51 16.09 -10.41 4.46
CA SER A 51 15.25 -11.59 4.69
C SER A 51 13.75 -11.35 4.44
N LEU A 52 13.33 -10.11 4.20
CA LEU A 52 11.93 -9.77 3.98
C LEU A 52 11.51 -9.98 2.53
N ARG A 53 10.26 -10.38 2.33
CA ARG A 53 9.67 -10.55 0.99
C ARG A 53 9.67 -9.27 0.13
N SER A 54 9.67 -8.09 0.76
CA SER A 54 9.74 -6.78 0.12
C SER A 54 11.08 -6.09 0.40
N SER A 55 12.18 -6.84 0.30
CA SER A 55 13.52 -6.38 0.66
C SER A 55 13.92 -5.08 -0.02
N ASP A 56 13.69 -4.95 -1.34
CA ASP A 56 14.09 -3.78 -2.12
C ASP A 56 13.37 -2.50 -1.67
N THR A 57 12.03 -2.59 -1.47
CA THR A 57 11.26 -1.45 -0.96
C THR A 57 11.71 -1.05 0.45
N SER A 58 11.97 -2.04 1.31
CA SER A 58 12.42 -1.81 2.68
C SER A 58 13.81 -1.19 2.72
N LYS A 59 14.74 -1.69 1.91
CA LYS A 59 16.08 -1.12 1.76
C LYS A 59 16.03 0.31 1.22
N HIS A 60 15.21 0.57 0.20
CA HIS A 60 15.06 1.89 -0.38
C HIS A 60 14.55 2.93 0.64
N HIS A 61 13.64 2.55 1.54
CA HIS A 61 13.21 3.43 2.63
C HIS A 61 14.34 3.69 3.66
N ALA A 62 15.14 2.69 3.97
CA ALA A 62 16.30 2.85 4.86
C ALA A 62 17.40 3.72 4.24
N THR A 63 17.71 3.50 2.96
CA THR A 63 18.73 4.27 2.22
C THR A 63 18.44 5.77 2.21
N ARG A 64 17.16 6.17 2.19
CA ARG A 64 16.79 7.58 2.31
C ARG A 64 17.25 8.25 3.61
N LEU A 65 17.47 7.50 4.67
CA LEU A 65 17.86 8.02 5.96
C LEU A 65 19.38 8.22 6.10
N LEU A 66 20.18 7.69 5.19
CA LEU A 66 21.64 7.74 5.27
C LEU A 66 22.22 9.17 5.42
N PRO A 67 21.70 10.21 4.74
CA PRO A 67 22.23 11.58 4.87
C PRO A 67 22.20 12.13 6.29
N TRP A 68 21.21 11.70 7.08
CA TRP A 68 21.07 12.10 8.49
C TRP A 68 21.77 11.14 9.44
N ALA A 69 21.75 9.84 9.14
CA ALA A 69 22.24 8.79 10.03
C ALA A 69 23.73 8.93 10.39
N ALA A 70 24.53 9.54 9.51
CA ALA A 70 25.95 9.80 9.77
C ALA A 70 26.20 10.80 10.94
N LYS A 71 25.20 11.61 11.29
CA LYS A 71 25.32 12.71 12.26
C LYS A 71 24.82 12.36 13.65
N TYR A 72 24.16 11.22 13.83
CA TYR A 72 23.44 10.88 15.05
C TYR A 72 23.86 9.52 15.59
N ARG A 73 23.62 9.33 16.90
CA ARG A 73 23.76 8.07 17.61
C ARG A 73 22.39 7.53 18.04
N ALA A 74 22.35 6.29 18.49
CA ALA A 74 21.11 5.63 18.89
C ALA A 74 20.40 6.36 20.03
N SER A 75 21.12 6.93 20.99
CA SER A 75 20.56 7.73 22.10
C SER A 75 19.85 8.99 21.61
N GLN A 76 20.23 9.52 20.47
CA GLN A 76 19.66 10.73 19.83
C GLN A 76 18.53 10.39 18.83
N ALA A 77 17.85 9.26 19.00
CA ALA A 77 16.83 8.80 18.07
C ALA A 77 15.69 9.80 17.83
N GLN A 78 15.30 10.59 18.85
CA GLN A 78 14.28 11.61 18.72
C GLN A 78 14.78 12.78 17.88
N GLU A 79 15.95 13.35 18.20
CA GLU A 79 16.56 14.46 17.44
C GLU A 79 16.78 14.08 15.97
N PHE A 80 17.23 12.84 15.73
CA PHE A 80 17.35 12.28 14.40
C PHE A 80 16.00 12.29 13.67
N ALA A 81 14.94 11.78 14.31
CA ALA A 81 13.61 11.71 13.72
C ALA A 81 13.07 13.10 13.40
N ASP A 82 13.20 14.06 14.31
CA ASP A 82 12.75 15.45 14.15
C ASP A 82 13.46 16.13 12.96
N HIS A 83 14.77 15.87 12.83
CA HIS A 83 15.54 16.41 11.71
C HIS A 83 15.09 15.80 10.37
N VAL A 84 14.91 14.47 10.32
CA VAL A 84 14.40 13.77 9.13
C VAL A 84 13.01 14.28 8.76
N ILE A 85 12.10 14.41 9.72
CA ILE A 85 10.74 14.92 9.48
C ILE A 85 10.80 16.33 8.91
N ARG A 86 11.55 17.23 9.54
CA ARG A 86 11.68 18.62 9.11
C ARG A 86 12.18 18.70 7.66
N ASP A 87 13.25 17.97 7.33
CA ASP A 87 13.88 18.06 6.02
C ASP A 87 13.07 17.40 4.94
N MET A 88 12.50 16.21 5.21
CA MET A 88 11.64 15.50 4.24
C MET A 88 10.27 16.18 4.03
N SER A 89 9.82 17.01 4.98
CA SER A 89 8.55 17.75 4.89
C SER A 89 8.71 19.16 4.34
N LYS A 90 9.94 19.60 3.98
CA LYS A 90 10.16 20.91 3.34
C LYS A 90 9.28 21.03 2.10
N LEU A 91 8.65 22.18 1.95
CA LEU A 91 7.87 22.49 0.77
C LEU A 91 8.78 22.74 -0.43
N ILE A 92 8.46 22.10 -1.54
CA ILE A 92 9.11 22.28 -2.83
C ILE A 92 8.04 22.61 -3.88
N GLU A 93 8.39 23.38 -4.89
CA GLU A 93 7.51 23.64 -6.02
C GLU A 93 7.38 22.37 -6.89
N ASP A 94 6.15 21.97 -7.21
CA ASP A 94 5.91 20.91 -8.18
C ASP A 94 6.26 21.42 -9.58
N PRO A 95 7.22 20.80 -10.31
CA PRO A 95 7.63 21.29 -11.61
C PRO A 95 6.50 21.28 -12.66
N LYS A 96 5.45 20.48 -12.44
CA LYS A 96 4.31 20.35 -13.36
C LYS A 96 3.14 21.26 -13.02
N THR A 97 2.74 21.27 -11.72
CA THR A 97 1.55 22.03 -11.28
C THR A 97 1.91 23.42 -10.75
N LYS A 98 3.19 23.68 -10.49
CA LYS A 98 3.69 24.92 -9.84
C LYS A 98 3.17 25.14 -8.42
N GLU A 99 2.50 24.15 -7.85
CA GLU A 99 2.01 24.18 -6.48
C GLU A 99 3.10 23.80 -5.49
N MET A 100 3.08 24.41 -4.31
CA MET A 100 3.97 24.03 -3.22
C MET A 100 3.49 22.75 -2.57
N LYS A 101 4.34 21.73 -2.53
CA LYS A 101 4.05 20.43 -1.90
C LYS A 101 5.23 19.98 -1.04
N PRO A 102 5.00 19.12 -0.02
CA PRO A 102 6.10 18.51 0.71
C PRO A 102 7.00 17.68 -0.22
N ALA A 103 8.33 17.76 -0.02
CA ALA A 103 9.31 16.98 -0.78
C ALA A 103 9.01 15.47 -0.73
N TYR A 104 8.52 15.00 0.41
CA TYR A 104 8.00 13.63 0.57
C TYR A 104 6.64 13.64 1.24
N ALA A 105 5.73 12.77 0.77
CA ALA A 105 4.46 12.56 1.43
C ALA A 105 4.66 12.04 2.86
N PRO A 106 3.85 12.48 3.86
CA PRO A 106 3.98 12.06 5.27
C PRO A 106 4.04 10.53 5.46
N ALA A 107 3.27 9.78 4.66
CA ALA A 107 3.34 8.32 4.67
C ALA A 107 4.71 7.76 4.25
N THR A 108 5.45 8.46 3.37
CA THR A 108 6.80 8.08 2.96
C THR A 108 7.80 8.35 4.08
N VAL A 109 7.67 9.51 4.74
CA VAL A 109 8.46 9.86 5.94
C VAL A 109 8.29 8.78 7.00
N ASN A 110 7.04 8.43 7.34
CA ASN A 110 6.74 7.40 8.34
C ASN A 110 7.30 6.03 7.98
N ARG A 111 7.27 5.65 6.70
CA ARG A 111 7.88 4.37 6.27
C ARG A 111 9.39 4.37 6.43
N SER A 112 10.05 5.49 6.14
CA SER A 112 11.49 5.63 6.36
C SER A 112 11.82 5.59 7.85
N LEU A 113 11.13 6.35 8.68
CA LEU A 113 11.33 6.34 10.14
C LEU A 113 11.03 4.97 10.77
N ALA A 114 10.06 4.21 10.24
CA ALA A 114 9.80 2.84 10.68
C ALA A 114 11.00 1.91 10.47
N CYS A 115 11.83 2.15 9.44
CA CYS A 115 13.08 1.42 9.25
C CYS A 115 14.07 1.70 10.38
N ALA A 116 14.27 2.98 10.74
CA ALA A 116 15.12 3.37 11.87
C ALA A 116 14.60 2.83 13.20
N LYS A 117 13.30 2.96 13.46
CA LYS A 117 12.63 2.42 14.65
C LYS A 117 12.85 0.91 14.81
N LYS A 118 12.71 0.17 13.70
CA LYS A 118 12.97 -1.26 13.67
C LYS A 118 14.45 -1.58 13.88
N GLY A 119 15.35 -0.83 13.24
CA GLY A 119 16.80 -0.97 13.42
C GLY A 119 17.23 -0.80 14.88
N LEU A 120 16.73 0.27 15.53
CA LEU A 120 16.96 0.54 16.97
C LEU A 120 16.42 -0.59 17.85
N THR A 121 15.24 -1.12 17.53
CA THR A 121 14.68 -2.28 18.25
C THR A 121 15.56 -3.52 18.09
N LEU A 122 16.13 -3.74 16.90
CA LEU A 122 17.04 -4.84 16.63
C LEU A 122 18.39 -4.65 17.34
N ALA A 123 18.93 -3.43 17.35
CA ALA A 123 20.15 -3.09 18.08
C ALA A 123 19.99 -3.36 19.58
N TRP A 124 18.85 -2.95 20.16
CA TRP A 124 18.51 -3.28 21.55
C TRP A 124 18.41 -4.78 21.81
N LYS A 125 17.73 -5.53 20.95
CA LYS A 125 17.64 -7.01 21.06
C LYS A 125 19.01 -7.70 20.95
N ARG A 126 19.94 -7.10 20.19
CA ARG A 126 21.34 -7.54 20.07
C ARG A 126 22.21 -7.05 21.24
N ARG A 127 21.64 -6.36 22.24
CA ARG A 127 22.35 -5.79 23.40
C ARG A 127 23.40 -4.73 23.03
N LEU A 128 23.21 -4.03 21.93
CA LEU A 128 24.07 -2.92 21.50
C LEU A 128 23.66 -1.59 22.14
N THR A 129 22.46 -1.52 22.72
CA THR A 129 21.95 -0.39 23.50
C THR A 129 21.32 -0.88 24.80
N HIS A 130 21.35 -0.06 25.84
CA HIS A 130 20.76 -0.40 27.15
C HIS A 130 19.23 -0.39 27.11
N GLU A 131 18.64 0.48 26.29
CA GLU A 131 17.19 0.61 26.12
C GLU A 131 16.79 0.64 24.64
N ASN A 132 15.51 0.45 24.35
CA ASN A 132 14.97 0.54 23.00
C ASN A 132 14.67 1.99 22.62
N HIS A 133 15.67 2.72 22.18
CA HIS A 133 15.53 4.10 21.71
C HIS A 133 14.52 4.26 20.55
N GLY A 134 14.19 3.18 19.84
CA GLY A 134 13.15 3.21 18.79
C GLY A 134 11.76 3.57 19.30
N LEU A 135 11.48 3.42 20.58
CA LEU A 135 10.22 3.84 21.18
C LEU A 135 10.03 5.37 21.20
N ARG A 136 11.12 6.13 21.15
CA ARG A 136 11.11 7.59 21.15
C ARG A 136 10.76 8.19 19.79
N ILE A 137 10.85 7.41 18.71
CA ILE A 137 10.49 7.88 17.35
C ILE A 137 8.97 7.90 17.22
N GLU A 138 8.41 9.07 17.05
CA GLU A 138 7.00 9.29 16.79
C GLU A 138 6.71 9.35 15.28
N ALA A 139 5.50 8.94 14.90
CA ALA A 139 5.05 9.02 13.53
C ALA A 139 4.37 10.36 13.25
N VAL A 140 4.58 10.90 12.05
CA VAL A 140 3.84 12.07 11.57
C VAL A 140 2.38 11.69 11.37
N ALA A 141 1.45 12.56 11.80
CA ALA A 141 0.03 12.36 11.55
C ALA A 141 -0.26 12.26 10.05
N VAL A 142 -1.00 11.23 9.66
CA VAL A 142 -1.30 10.95 8.26
C VAL A 142 -2.79 10.71 8.09
N ASN A 143 -3.43 11.53 7.29
CA ASN A 143 -4.78 11.25 6.81
C ASN A 143 -4.71 10.60 5.43
N ASN A 144 -4.71 9.26 5.39
CA ASN A 144 -4.64 8.46 4.16
C ASN A 144 -5.99 7.85 3.79
N LYS A 145 -7.10 8.31 4.35
CA LYS A 145 -8.41 7.81 3.98
C LYS A 145 -8.70 8.23 2.54
N ARG A 146 -8.64 7.25 1.64
CA ARG A 146 -9.04 7.42 0.26
C ARG A 146 -10.44 6.84 0.10
N GLU A 147 -11.39 7.68 -0.26
CA GLU A 147 -12.81 7.36 -0.40
C GLU A 147 -13.25 7.61 -1.84
N VAL A 148 -12.61 6.91 -2.79
CA VAL A 148 -12.98 6.94 -4.21
C VAL A 148 -13.63 5.62 -4.54
N PHE A 149 -14.92 5.68 -4.88
CA PHE A 149 -15.74 4.54 -5.28
C PHE A 149 -16.32 4.81 -6.66
N LEU A 150 -16.11 3.89 -7.57
CA LEU A 150 -16.61 3.95 -8.93
C LEU A 150 -17.90 3.15 -9.05
N THR A 151 -18.84 3.67 -9.78
CA THR A 151 -19.98 2.94 -10.30
C THR A 151 -19.54 2.00 -11.43
N ILE A 152 -20.36 1.01 -11.75
CA ILE A 152 -20.12 0.09 -12.89
C ILE A 152 -20.01 0.88 -14.20
N ARG A 153 -20.81 1.95 -14.37
CA ARG A 153 -20.79 2.83 -15.55
C ARG A 153 -19.43 3.53 -15.68
N GLU A 154 -18.95 4.18 -14.62
CA GLU A 154 -17.65 4.87 -14.63
C GLU A 154 -16.49 3.92 -14.93
N VAL A 155 -16.55 2.68 -14.40
CA VAL A 155 -15.57 1.66 -14.77
C VAL A 155 -15.64 1.32 -16.25
N GLY A 156 -16.85 1.21 -16.81
CA GLY A 156 -17.07 1.02 -18.26
C GLY A 156 -16.51 2.17 -19.09
N ASP A 157 -16.76 3.42 -18.65
CA ASP A 157 -16.29 4.64 -19.31
C ASP A 157 -14.76 4.72 -19.35
N ILE A 158 -14.06 4.21 -18.33
CA ILE A 158 -12.61 4.09 -18.36
C ILE A 158 -12.18 2.91 -19.24
N ALA A 159 -12.81 1.74 -19.09
CA ALA A 159 -12.40 0.50 -19.72
C ALA A 159 -12.47 0.57 -21.26
N GLN A 160 -13.47 1.27 -21.84
CA GLN A 160 -13.62 1.43 -23.29
C GLN A 160 -12.39 2.02 -23.99
N HIS A 161 -11.55 2.76 -23.26
CA HIS A 161 -10.32 3.35 -23.76
C HIS A 161 -9.10 2.41 -23.66
N CYS A 162 -9.31 1.14 -23.29
CA CYS A 162 -8.26 0.14 -23.10
C CYS A 162 -8.34 -0.98 -24.13
N SER A 163 -7.21 -1.65 -24.41
CA SER A 163 -7.19 -2.91 -25.14
C SER A 163 -7.91 -4.02 -24.36
N LYS A 164 -8.34 -5.08 -25.05
CA LYS A 164 -9.07 -6.20 -24.43
C LYS A 164 -8.34 -6.84 -23.23
N PRO A 165 -7.02 -7.15 -23.28
CA PRO A 165 -6.32 -7.64 -22.10
C PRO A 165 -6.31 -6.66 -20.92
N ALA A 166 -6.25 -5.34 -21.19
CA ALA A 166 -6.32 -4.34 -20.13
C ALA A 166 -7.76 -4.20 -19.58
N GLN A 167 -8.79 -4.31 -20.44
CA GLN A 167 -10.19 -4.39 -20.00
C GLN A 167 -10.40 -5.61 -19.09
N ALA A 168 -9.86 -6.78 -19.47
CA ALA A 168 -9.94 -7.98 -18.65
C ALA A 168 -9.34 -7.78 -17.26
N ALA A 169 -8.18 -7.11 -17.17
CA ALA A 169 -7.59 -6.76 -15.86
C ALA A 169 -8.49 -5.83 -15.04
N ILE A 170 -9.14 -4.85 -15.68
CA ILE A 170 -10.05 -3.88 -15.03
C ILE A 170 -11.29 -4.58 -14.49
N TRP A 171 -11.99 -5.32 -15.35
CA TRP A 171 -13.22 -6.00 -14.98
C TRP A 171 -12.96 -7.13 -13.96
N ALA A 172 -11.89 -7.90 -14.13
CA ALA A 172 -11.52 -8.90 -13.14
C ALA A 172 -11.17 -8.24 -11.77
N ALA A 173 -10.51 -7.07 -11.76
CA ALA A 173 -10.24 -6.35 -10.51
C ALA A 173 -11.53 -5.93 -9.80
N LEU A 174 -12.51 -5.41 -10.54
CA LEU A 174 -13.80 -5.00 -10.00
C LEU A 174 -14.62 -6.21 -9.52
N LEU A 175 -14.78 -7.23 -10.37
CA LEU A 175 -15.69 -8.35 -10.13
C LEU A 175 -15.17 -9.34 -9.08
N THR A 176 -13.87 -9.39 -8.83
CA THR A 176 -13.25 -10.28 -7.83
C THR A 176 -12.73 -9.55 -6.60
N GLY A 177 -12.58 -8.24 -6.67
CA GLY A 177 -11.89 -7.45 -5.66
C GLY A 177 -10.42 -7.88 -5.45
N ALA A 178 -9.81 -8.61 -6.39
CA ALA A 178 -8.45 -9.10 -6.26
C ALA A 178 -7.44 -7.93 -6.27
N ARG A 179 -6.34 -8.12 -5.55
CA ARG A 179 -5.23 -7.16 -5.63
C ARG A 179 -4.59 -7.24 -7.01
N ARG A 180 -4.14 -6.11 -7.55
CA ARG A 180 -3.46 -6.09 -8.84
C ARG A 180 -2.37 -7.18 -8.95
N GLY A 181 -1.50 -7.30 -7.96
CA GLY A 181 -0.45 -8.32 -7.96
C GLY A 181 -0.95 -9.77 -7.88
N GLU A 182 -2.17 -10.00 -7.44
CA GLU A 182 -2.84 -11.31 -7.47
C GLU A 182 -3.35 -11.61 -8.88
N LEU A 183 -4.01 -10.64 -9.53
CA LEU A 183 -4.53 -10.78 -10.90
C LEU A 183 -3.44 -11.14 -11.92
N PHE A 184 -2.29 -10.45 -11.87
CA PHE A 184 -1.18 -10.71 -12.78
C PHE A 184 -0.42 -12.01 -12.50
N LYS A 185 -0.78 -12.73 -11.46
CA LYS A 185 -0.26 -14.07 -11.13
C LYS A 185 -1.23 -15.19 -11.47
N ILE A 186 -2.42 -14.88 -11.95
CA ILE A 186 -3.37 -15.89 -12.41
C ILE A 186 -2.79 -16.57 -13.66
N ARG A 187 -2.74 -17.92 -13.64
CA ARG A 187 -2.36 -18.79 -14.73
C ARG A 187 -3.55 -19.64 -15.12
N ALA A 188 -3.47 -20.30 -16.27
CA ALA A 188 -4.54 -21.18 -16.74
C ALA A 188 -4.87 -22.28 -15.73
N GLU A 189 -3.86 -22.88 -15.10
CA GLU A 189 -4.02 -23.93 -14.08
C GLU A 189 -4.75 -23.46 -12.81
N HIS A 190 -4.85 -22.13 -12.60
CA HIS A 190 -5.59 -21.57 -11.47
C HIS A 190 -7.09 -21.42 -11.73
N ILE A 191 -7.51 -21.51 -12.99
CA ILE A 191 -8.88 -21.26 -13.43
C ILE A 191 -9.58 -22.62 -13.60
N GLY A 192 -10.43 -22.95 -12.62
CA GLY A 192 -11.30 -24.12 -12.69
C GLY A 192 -12.65 -23.80 -13.33
N THR A 193 -13.59 -24.73 -13.23
CA THR A 193 -14.95 -24.56 -13.77
C THR A 193 -15.72 -23.43 -13.11
N ASP A 194 -15.67 -23.35 -11.77
CA ASP A 194 -16.47 -22.43 -10.98
C ASP A 194 -15.66 -21.55 -10.02
N THR A 195 -14.34 -21.73 -9.99
CA THR A 195 -13.47 -20.99 -9.07
C THR A 195 -12.11 -20.70 -9.69
N ILE A 196 -11.52 -19.57 -9.27
CA ILE A 196 -10.11 -19.27 -9.46
C ILE A 196 -9.40 -19.55 -8.13
N THR A 197 -8.41 -20.44 -8.12
CA THR A 197 -7.65 -20.80 -6.93
C THR A 197 -6.25 -20.22 -6.99
N LEU A 198 -5.97 -19.24 -6.13
CA LEU A 198 -4.64 -18.64 -6.02
C LEU A 198 -3.85 -19.32 -4.90
N PRO A 199 -2.69 -19.93 -5.18
CA PRO A 199 -1.86 -20.52 -4.15
C PRO A 199 -1.32 -19.48 -3.18
N ALA A 200 -0.96 -19.91 -1.96
CA ALA A 200 -0.48 -19.02 -0.90
C ALA A 200 0.72 -18.13 -1.34
N SER A 201 1.63 -18.68 -2.16
CA SER A 201 2.79 -17.97 -2.71
C SER A 201 2.41 -16.77 -3.59
N HIS A 202 1.23 -16.77 -4.18
CA HIS A 202 0.74 -15.71 -5.06
C HIS A 202 0.01 -14.59 -4.30
N THR A 203 -0.37 -14.82 -3.06
CA THR A 203 -1.09 -13.83 -2.24
C THR A 203 -0.15 -13.07 -1.30
N LYS A 204 -0.52 -11.82 -0.97
CA LYS A 204 0.26 -11.01 -0.03
C LYS A 204 0.21 -11.59 1.39
N THR A 205 -0.87 -12.26 1.73
CA THR A 205 -1.15 -12.80 3.08
C THR A 205 -0.60 -14.20 3.31
N LEU A 206 0.05 -14.81 2.30
CA LEU A 206 0.54 -16.19 2.32
C LEU A 206 -0.55 -17.22 2.66
N ARG A 207 -1.79 -16.93 2.27
CA ARG A 207 -2.93 -17.84 2.42
C ARG A 207 -3.53 -18.12 1.05
N MET A 208 -3.87 -19.37 0.80
CA MET A 208 -4.62 -19.75 -0.39
C MET A 208 -5.91 -18.93 -0.47
N ARG A 209 -6.26 -18.50 -1.67
CA ARG A 209 -7.49 -17.74 -1.93
C ARG A 209 -8.28 -18.37 -3.04
N VAL A 210 -9.53 -18.68 -2.76
CA VAL A 210 -10.51 -19.19 -3.72
C VAL A 210 -11.46 -18.05 -4.07
N ILE A 211 -11.64 -17.78 -5.35
CA ILE A 211 -12.49 -16.72 -5.89
C ILE A 211 -13.56 -17.37 -6.76
N PRO A 212 -14.85 -17.26 -6.44
CA PRO A 212 -15.93 -17.79 -7.29
C PRO A 212 -15.94 -17.11 -8.67
N ILE A 213 -16.19 -17.88 -9.72
CA ILE A 213 -16.37 -17.39 -11.09
C ILE A 213 -17.87 -17.11 -11.29
N ILE A 214 -18.21 -15.83 -11.32
CA ILE A 214 -19.58 -15.39 -11.65
C ILE A 214 -19.74 -15.25 -13.19
N PRO A 215 -20.97 -15.33 -13.72
CA PRO A 215 -21.20 -15.22 -15.18
C PRO A 215 -20.56 -13.99 -15.83
N ALA A 216 -20.64 -12.82 -15.17
CA ALA A 216 -20.06 -11.57 -15.66
C ALA A 216 -18.52 -11.60 -15.77
N LEU A 217 -17.85 -12.50 -15.04
CA LEU A 217 -16.39 -12.64 -15.08
C LEU A 217 -15.92 -13.56 -16.21
N ARG A 218 -16.73 -14.56 -16.61
CA ARG A 218 -16.33 -15.60 -17.58
C ARG A 218 -15.76 -15.05 -18.89
N PRO A 219 -16.37 -14.07 -19.58
CA PRO A 219 -15.83 -13.54 -20.83
C PRO A 219 -14.44 -12.92 -20.70
N TRP A 220 -14.10 -12.45 -19.52
CA TRP A 220 -12.80 -11.83 -19.28
C TRP A 220 -11.70 -12.84 -18.96
N LEU A 221 -12.04 -14.06 -18.58
CA LEU A 221 -11.08 -15.12 -18.27
C LEU A 221 -10.39 -15.67 -19.51
N GLU A 222 -10.95 -15.47 -20.70
CA GLU A 222 -10.32 -15.82 -21.99
C GLU A 222 -8.98 -15.10 -22.20
N TYR A 223 -8.81 -13.93 -21.55
CA TYR A 223 -7.59 -13.13 -21.61
C TYR A 223 -6.56 -13.47 -20.51
N PHE A 224 -6.77 -14.59 -19.78
CA PHE A 224 -5.83 -15.02 -18.74
C PHE A 224 -5.08 -16.29 -19.18
N PRO A 225 -3.74 -16.33 -18.91
CA PRO A 225 -2.92 -15.32 -18.23
C PRO A 225 -2.88 -14.01 -19.01
N LEU A 226 -2.90 -12.87 -18.29
CA LEU A 226 -2.94 -11.55 -18.92
C LEU A 226 -1.72 -11.33 -19.83
N GLU A 227 -1.97 -11.08 -21.10
CA GLU A 227 -0.95 -10.79 -22.13
C GLU A 227 -0.43 -9.35 -22.09
N ILE A 228 -0.57 -8.70 -20.95
CA ILE A 228 -0.09 -7.34 -20.70
C ILE A 228 0.75 -7.34 -19.41
N THR A 229 1.89 -6.65 -19.44
CA THR A 229 2.71 -6.50 -18.24
C THR A 229 2.05 -5.62 -17.20
N VAL A 230 2.48 -5.73 -15.92
CA VAL A 230 1.98 -4.86 -14.84
C VAL A 230 2.18 -3.38 -15.17
N ASP A 231 3.30 -3.01 -15.77
CA ASP A 231 3.60 -1.61 -16.13
C ASP A 231 2.86 -1.18 -17.39
N GLY A 232 2.67 -2.08 -18.33
CA GLY A 232 1.78 -1.87 -19.48
C GLY A 232 0.35 -1.56 -19.02
N ALA A 233 -0.18 -2.34 -18.08
CA ALA A 233 -1.52 -2.11 -17.52
C ALA A 233 -1.62 -0.80 -16.73
N LYS A 234 -0.58 -0.43 -15.96
CA LYS A 234 -0.53 0.87 -15.28
C LYS A 234 -0.58 2.03 -16.29
N SER A 235 0.18 1.91 -17.37
CA SER A 235 0.24 2.93 -18.42
C SER A 235 -1.07 3.02 -19.19
N ALA A 236 -1.70 1.87 -19.50
CA ALA A 236 -3.03 1.81 -20.12
C ALA A 236 -4.08 2.46 -19.21
N TRP A 237 -4.11 2.10 -17.93
CA TRP A 237 -5.01 2.69 -16.94
C TRP A 237 -4.86 4.21 -16.85
N ARG A 238 -3.61 4.70 -16.76
CA ARG A 238 -3.34 6.14 -16.68
C ARG A 238 -3.92 6.89 -17.88
N ARG A 239 -3.66 6.38 -19.11
CA ARG A 239 -4.21 7.00 -20.34
C ARG A 239 -5.73 6.93 -20.40
N ALA A 240 -6.30 5.79 -20.02
CA ALA A 240 -7.75 5.56 -20.08
C ALA A 240 -8.51 6.48 -19.12
N ARG A 241 -8.09 6.57 -17.86
CA ARG A 241 -8.74 7.44 -16.87
C ARG A 241 -8.64 8.93 -17.25
N THR A 242 -7.52 9.38 -17.86
CA THR A 242 -7.39 10.75 -18.37
C THR A 242 -8.36 10.99 -19.52
N ARG A 243 -8.51 10.04 -20.46
CA ARG A 243 -9.51 10.16 -21.55
C ARG A 243 -10.95 10.17 -21.04
N ALA A 244 -11.20 9.50 -19.93
CA ALA A 244 -12.51 9.50 -19.27
C ALA A 244 -12.72 10.71 -18.32
N GLY A 245 -11.77 11.64 -18.19
CA GLY A 245 -11.85 12.78 -17.26
C GLY A 245 -11.79 12.39 -15.78
N MET A 246 -11.14 11.25 -15.45
CA MET A 246 -11.11 10.67 -14.12
C MET A 246 -9.68 10.48 -13.61
N GLU A 247 -8.81 11.49 -13.75
CA GLU A 247 -7.39 11.43 -13.40
C GLU A 247 -7.14 11.10 -11.94
N HIS A 248 -8.07 11.44 -11.07
CA HIS A 248 -7.99 11.20 -9.64
C HIS A 248 -8.11 9.72 -9.26
N VAL A 249 -8.63 8.85 -10.16
CA VAL A 249 -8.89 7.44 -9.90
C VAL A 249 -7.63 6.58 -10.04
N ASN A 250 -7.37 5.71 -9.07
CA ASN A 250 -6.30 4.72 -9.11
C ASN A 250 -6.84 3.31 -9.42
N PHE A 251 -6.02 2.46 -10.01
CA PHE A 251 -6.40 1.07 -10.28
C PHE A 251 -6.86 0.30 -9.03
N HIS A 252 -6.32 0.64 -7.86
CA HIS A 252 -6.71 -0.01 -6.59
C HIS A 252 -8.12 0.40 -6.13
N ASP A 253 -8.63 1.52 -6.63
CA ASP A 253 -9.98 1.98 -6.29
C ASP A 253 -11.07 1.05 -6.87
N LEU A 254 -10.74 0.25 -7.91
CA LEU A 254 -11.62 -0.83 -8.40
C LEU A 254 -11.96 -1.84 -7.30
N ARG A 255 -10.98 -2.19 -6.48
CA ARG A 255 -11.20 -3.08 -5.33
C ARG A 255 -12.01 -2.39 -4.21
N HIS A 256 -11.81 -1.08 -4.02
CA HIS A 256 -12.64 -0.30 -3.10
C HIS A 256 -14.07 -0.21 -3.61
N SER A 257 -14.25 -0.04 -4.91
CA SER A 257 -15.57 -0.02 -5.58
C SER A 257 -16.27 -1.37 -5.50
N CYS A 258 -15.55 -2.49 -5.68
CA CYS A 258 -16.08 -3.84 -5.44
C CYS A 258 -16.69 -3.96 -4.03
N ALA A 259 -15.96 -3.51 -3.00
CA ALA A 259 -16.46 -3.54 -1.63
C ALA A 259 -17.69 -2.64 -1.44
N SER A 260 -17.66 -1.42 -1.97
CA SER A 260 -18.75 -0.46 -1.86
C SER A 260 -20.02 -0.96 -2.58
N ILE A 261 -19.88 -1.53 -3.77
CA ILE A 261 -21.01 -2.11 -4.53
C ILE A 261 -21.61 -3.29 -3.75
N MET A 262 -20.80 -4.21 -3.22
CA MET A 262 -21.31 -5.32 -2.41
C MET A 262 -22.05 -4.83 -1.16
N LEU A 263 -21.55 -3.79 -0.50
CA LEU A 263 -22.24 -3.16 0.63
C LEU A 263 -23.59 -2.57 0.22
N GLY A 264 -23.65 -1.87 -0.90
CA GLY A 264 -24.89 -1.33 -1.46
C GLY A 264 -25.91 -2.43 -1.80
N LEU A 265 -25.44 -3.64 -2.13
CA LEU A 265 -26.26 -4.85 -2.32
C LEU A 265 -26.66 -5.54 -1.01
N GLY A 266 -26.27 -5.01 0.16
CA GLY A 266 -26.61 -5.54 1.46
C GLY A 266 -25.71 -6.67 1.97
N VAL A 267 -24.56 -6.92 1.32
CA VAL A 267 -23.59 -7.92 1.80
C VAL A 267 -22.89 -7.39 3.05
N ASP A 268 -22.79 -8.23 4.08
CA ASP A 268 -22.15 -7.85 5.34
C ASP A 268 -20.62 -7.70 5.23
N LEU A 269 -20.05 -6.90 6.15
CA LEU A 269 -18.62 -6.58 6.15
C LEU A 269 -17.71 -7.80 6.33
N TYR A 270 -18.16 -8.82 7.05
CA TYR A 270 -17.38 -10.03 7.26
C TYR A 270 -17.25 -10.82 5.95
N THR A 271 -18.36 -11.02 5.25
CA THR A 271 -18.41 -11.67 3.93
C THR A 271 -17.55 -10.91 2.92
N ILE A 272 -17.67 -9.57 2.86
CA ILE A 272 -16.82 -8.73 2.02
C ILE A 272 -15.35 -8.89 2.37
N SER A 273 -15.01 -8.92 3.66
CA SER A 273 -13.62 -9.15 4.11
C SER A 273 -13.06 -10.48 3.60
N LYS A 274 -13.86 -11.55 3.61
CA LYS A 274 -13.49 -12.86 3.07
C LYS A 274 -13.30 -12.82 1.55
N ILE A 275 -14.27 -12.24 0.83
CA ILE A 275 -14.20 -12.09 -0.63
C ILE A 275 -12.94 -11.31 -1.04
N LEU A 276 -12.66 -10.21 -0.36
CA LEU A 276 -11.46 -9.41 -0.63
C LEU A 276 -10.16 -10.09 -0.18
N GLY A 277 -10.21 -11.08 0.71
CA GLY A 277 -9.02 -11.72 1.28
C GLY A 277 -8.25 -10.77 2.21
N HIS A 278 -8.96 -10.07 3.10
CA HIS A 278 -8.34 -9.32 4.19
C HIS A 278 -7.92 -10.26 5.30
N SER A 279 -6.68 -10.14 5.77
CA SER A 279 -6.19 -10.88 6.94
C SER A 279 -6.78 -10.36 8.26
N ASN A 280 -7.17 -9.08 8.27
CA ASN A 280 -7.80 -8.41 9.40
C ASN A 280 -9.09 -7.73 8.93
N VAL A 281 -10.22 -8.04 9.58
CA VAL A 281 -11.54 -7.45 9.30
C VAL A 281 -11.52 -5.93 9.49
N SER A 282 -10.68 -5.41 10.40
CA SER A 282 -10.52 -3.95 10.60
C SER A 282 -10.17 -3.19 9.31
N THR A 283 -9.51 -3.86 8.36
CA THR A 283 -9.25 -3.26 7.04
C THR A 283 -10.55 -3.00 6.26
N THR A 284 -11.60 -3.78 6.51
CA THR A 284 -12.92 -3.63 5.87
C THR A 284 -13.80 -2.62 6.60
N GLN A 285 -13.50 -2.31 7.87
CA GLN A 285 -14.24 -1.33 8.68
C GLN A 285 -14.20 0.09 8.07
N ARG A 286 -13.23 0.38 7.20
CA ARG A 286 -13.22 1.64 6.43
C ARG A 286 -14.48 1.88 5.59
N TYR A 287 -15.22 0.82 5.28
CA TYR A 287 -16.47 0.90 4.53
C TYR A 287 -17.72 0.94 5.44
N ALA A 288 -17.57 0.83 6.76
CA ALA A 288 -18.70 0.75 7.69
C ALA A 288 -19.63 1.99 7.62
N HIS A 289 -19.05 3.17 7.32
CA HIS A 289 -19.83 4.38 7.16
C HIS A 289 -20.81 4.35 5.97
N LEU A 290 -20.61 3.44 5.01
CA LEU A 290 -21.52 3.24 3.86
C LEU A 290 -22.72 2.35 4.22
N GLN A 291 -22.78 1.79 5.44
CA GLN A 291 -23.86 0.88 5.87
C GLN A 291 -25.07 1.58 6.50
N VAL A 292 -25.10 2.90 6.58
CA VAL A 292 -26.18 3.64 7.28
C VAL A 292 -27.56 3.28 6.71
N ASP A 293 -27.70 3.14 5.39
CA ASP A 293 -28.97 2.78 4.76
C ASP A 293 -29.35 1.31 5.01
N ALA A 294 -28.39 0.40 5.05
CA ALA A 294 -28.62 -0.98 5.43
C ALA A 294 -29.04 -1.10 6.90
N GLN A 295 -28.42 -0.32 7.79
CA GLN A 295 -28.82 -0.23 9.19
C GLN A 295 -30.23 0.34 9.34
N ARG A 296 -30.57 1.40 8.60
CA ARG A 296 -31.92 1.98 8.57
C ARG A 296 -32.96 0.96 8.08
N ALA A 297 -32.66 0.20 7.03
CA ALA A 297 -33.53 -0.85 6.52
C ALA A 297 -33.73 -1.98 7.54
N ALA A 298 -32.68 -2.39 8.24
CA ALA A 298 -32.76 -3.41 9.31
C ALA A 298 -33.63 -2.93 10.49
N LEU A 299 -33.43 -1.69 10.96
CA LEU A 299 -34.25 -1.08 12.01
C LEU A 299 -35.69 -0.87 11.55
N GLY A 300 -35.93 -0.57 10.29
CA GLY A 300 -37.26 -0.49 9.70
C GLY A 300 -38.00 -1.83 9.75
N LYS A 301 -37.32 -2.95 9.50
CA LYS A 301 -37.89 -4.29 9.67
C LYS A 301 -38.26 -4.57 11.14
N LEU A 302 -37.39 -4.19 12.08
CA LEU A 302 -37.71 -4.32 13.52
C LEU A 302 -38.92 -3.46 13.91
N SER A 303 -38.99 -2.21 13.42
CA SER A 303 -40.13 -1.32 13.65
C SER A 303 -41.44 -1.94 13.20
N ASN A 304 -41.47 -2.62 12.05
CA ASN A 304 -42.69 -3.32 11.56
C ASN A 304 -43.13 -4.48 12.46
N LEU A 305 -42.20 -5.12 13.17
CA LEU A 305 -42.55 -6.19 14.15
C LEU A 305 -43.18 -5.64 15.44
N VAL A 306 -42.81 -4.40 15.80
CA VAL A 306 -43.25 -3.76 17.06
C VAL A 306 -44.44 -2.84 16.83
N ALA A 307 -44.80 -2.53 15.58
CA ALA A 307 -45.94 -1.67 15.26
C ALA A 307 -47.24 -2.27 15.79
N PRO A 308 -48.05 -1.54 16.57
CA PRO A 308 -49.30 -2.05 17.08
C PRO A 308 -50.23 -2.41 15.93
N LYS A 309 -50.78 -3.63 15.91
CA LYS A 309 -51.80 -4.04 14.95
C LYS A 309 -52.96 -3.04 15.01
N ARG A 310 -53.18 -2.26 13.94
CA ARG A 310 -54.35 -1.39 13.82
C ARG A 310 -55.59 -2.25 14.08
N ARG A 311 -56.29 -2.01 15.20
CA ARG A 311 -57.63 -2.59 15.41
C ARG A 311 -58.48 -2.11 14.26
N LYS A 312 -58.92 -3.05 13.41
CA LYS A 312 -60.03 -2.78 12.47
C LYS A 312 -61.26 -2.39 13.30
N LYS A 313 -61.77 -1.16 13.08
CA LYS A 313 -63.08 -0.77 13.56
C LYS A 313 -64.14 -1.41 12.67
#